data_fe0993aa5f2837bc89cdc7012a5c3baf
#
_entry.id   fe0993aa5f2837bc89cdc7012a5c3baf
#
_cell.length_a   1.000
_cell.length_b   1.000
_cell.length_c   1.000
_cell.angle_alpha   90.00
_cell.angle_beta   90.00
_cell.angle_gamma   90.00
#
_symmetry.space_group_name_H-M   'P 1'
#
loop_
_entity.id
_entity.type
_entity.pdbx_description
1 polymer ?
#
loop_
_entity_poly.entity_id
_entity_poly.type
_entity_poly.pdbx_seq_one_letter_code
_entity_poly.pdbx_strand_id
1 'polypeptide(L)'
;ISRRKYMTTIGWTPYKYTPVEKEYELEFTHNAYFQPEKIAEIYKDTKSRFKLCPANTQFLKNFWMIRSPFDVELNVNRKEKTCRINQSQRFFNTFINMRWHEFEDTDLALCSFNFQYMFVADEPVWIEVYPAFLHGEPKNTRFINGTFDIYNWQRPVDFSFEMLDDTKPVIVKRGQPLFYVRFISKKLNDDFKLQEIEWTDELLKLNKRCQPQTWVEGLSWKLMKAGNRHRPKKLVK
;
A
#
# COMPACT_ATOMS: atom_id res chain seq x y z
N ILE A 1 31.90 15.45 13.98
CA ILE A 1 30.78 15.07 14.89
C ILE A 1 30.00 13.98 14.13
N SER A 2 30.23 12.70 14.49
CA SER A 2 29.47 11.58 13.95
C SER A 2 28.02 11.72 14.42
N ARG A 3 27.13 12.16 13.54
CA ARG A 3 25.69 12.12 13.81
C ARG A 3 25.27 10.65 13.84
N ARG A 4 24.91 10.14 15.02
CA ARG A 4 24.27 8.82 15.13
C ARG A 4 23.09 8.78 14.15
N LYS A 5 23.20 7.90 13.17
CA LYS A 5 22.16 7.64 12.19
C LYS A 5 21.07 6.87 12.91
N TYR A 6 19.93 7.50 13.15
CA TYR A 6 18.77 6.80 13.69
C TYR A 6 18.19 5.92 12.59
N MET A 7 17.98 4.66 12.89
CA MET A 7 17.37 3.70 11.99
C MET A 7 16.06 3.22 12.61
N THR A 8 14.95 3.60 12.01
CA THR A 8 13.62 3.18 12.44
C THR A 8 13.23 1.90 11.70
N THR A 9 12.84 0.86 12.43
CA THR A 9 12.36 -0.39 11.82
C THR A 9 10.87 -0.30 11.56
N ILE A 10 10.47 -0.61 10.33
CA ILE A 10 9.10 -0.74 9.89
C ILE A 10 8.80 -2.24 9.69
N GLY A 11 7.80 -2.74 10.39
CA GLY A 11 7.28 -4.07 10.15
C GLY A 11 6.41 -4.08 8.89
N TRP A 12 6.53 -5.10 8.04
CA TRP A 12 5.60 -5.34 6.96
C TRP A 12 5.08 -6.77 6.99
N THR A 13 3.86 -6.97 6.53
CA THR A 13 3.26 -8.32 6.43
C THR A 13 2.11 -8.27 5.42
N PRO A 14 1.83 -9.39 4.70
CA PRO A 14 0.54 -9.54 4.04
C PRO A 14 -0.60 -9.48 5.07
N TYR A 15 -1.64 -8.75 4.75
CA TYR A 15 -2.79 -8.63 5.63
C TYR A 15 -3.56 -9.95 5.68
N LYS A 16 -3.75 -10.51 6.88
CA LYS A 16 -4.60 -11.70 7.08
C LYS A 16 -5.99 -11.27 7.51
N TYR A 17 -6.99 -11.59 6.72
CA TYR A 17 -8.36 -11.55 7.18
C TYR A 17 -8.55 -12.51 8.36
N THR A 18 -9.45 -12.15 9.26
CA THR A 18 -9.67 -12.82 10.54
C THR A 18 -10.02 -14.31 10.45
N PRO A 19 -9.84 -15.07 11.56
CA PRO A 19 -9.92 -16.55 11.61
C PRO A 19 -11.22 -17.23 11.20
N VAL A 20 -12.28 -16.50 10.90
CA VAL A 20 -13.52 -17.06 10.34
C VAL A 20 -13.29 -17.67 8.95
N GLU A 21 -12.14 -17.43 8.35
CA GLU A 21 -11.85 -17.71 6.95
C GLU A 21 -10.69 -18.69 6.76
N LYS A 22 -10.49 -19.66 7.67
CA LYS A 22 -9.45 -20.69 7.53
C LYS A 22 -9.54 -21.50 6.24
N GLU A 23 -10.72 -21.65 5.66
CA GLU A 23 -10.91 -22.27 4.34
C GLU A 23 -10.33 -21.43 3.20
N TYR A 24 -10.01 -20.15 3.45
CA TYR A 24 -9.57 -19.17 2.47
C TYR A 24 -8.06 -19.05 2.35
N GLU A 25 -7.28 -19.58 3.29
CA GLU A 25 -5.81 -19.49 3.26
C GLU A 25 -5.16 -20.22 2.09
N LEU A 26 -5.84 -21.19 1.47
CA LEU A 26 -5.29 -22.00 0.40
C LEU A 26 -5.23 -21.31 -0.95
N GLU A 27 -6.10 -20.33 -1.22
CA GLU A 27 -6.18 -19.68 -2.54
C GLU A 27 -5.22 -18.49 -2.68
N PHE A 28 -4.89 -17.81 -1.57
CA PHE A 28 -4.04 -16.61 -1.56
C PHE A 28 -2.95 -16.74 -0.49
N THR A 29 -2.02 -17.64 -0.72
CA THR A 29 -0.95 -17.95 0.24
C THR A 29 0.01 -16.78 0.43
N HIS A 30 0.60 -16.69 1.62
CA HIS A 30 1.69 -15.77 1.95
C HIS A 30 2.83 -15.80 0.90
N ASN A 31 3.09 -16.97 0.33
CA ASN A 31 4.11 -17.18 -0.71
C ASN A 31 3.82 -16.49 -2.05
N ALA A 32 2.61 -15.95 -2.25
CA ALA A 32 2.31 -15.15 -3.44
C ALA A 32 2.93 -13.75 -3.38
N TYR A 33 3.21 -13.24 -2.18
CA TYR A 33 3.69 -11.88 -1.97
C TYR A 33 5.19 -11.74 -2.18
N PHE A 34 5.58 -10.59 -2.70
CA PHE A 34 6.97 -10.21 -2.86
C PHE A 34 7.39 -9.33 -1.68
N GLN A 35 8.60 -9.55 -1.18
CA GLN A 35 9.18 -8.63 -0.22
C GLN A 35 9.34 -7.25 -0.85
N PRO A 36 8.95 -6.16 -0.16
CA PRO A 36 9.21 -4.81 -0.65
C PRO A 36 10.71 -4.56 -0.84
N GLU A 37 11.09 -4.06 -2.01
CA GLU A 37 12.49 -3.85 -2.39
C GLU A 37 12.90 -2.39 -2.28
N LYS A 38 14.03 -2.11 -1.64
CA LYS A 38 14.52 -0.74 -1.48
C LYS A 38 15.02 -0.17 -2.80
N ILE A 39 14.41 0.91 -3.28
CA ILE A 39 14.72 1.51 -4.58
C ILE A 39 16.18 1.93 -4.67
N ALA A 40 16.74 2.53 -3.61
CA ALA A 40 18.14 2.96 -3.60
C ALA A 40 19.14 1.79 -3.80
N GLU A 41 18.77 0.57 -3.40
CA GLU A 41 19.61 -0.63 -3.59
C GLU A 41 19.53 -1.13 -5.02
N ILE A 42 18.33 -1.22 -5.59
CA ILE A 42 18.11 -1.58 -7.00
C ILE A 42 18.84 -0.60 -7.92
N TYR A 43 18.82 0.70 -7.58
CA TYR A 43 19.42 1.75 -8.40
C TYR A 43 20.95 1.76 -8.37
N LYS A 44 21.59 1.16 -7.36
CA LYS A 44 23.07 1.07 -7.29
C LYS A 44 23.63 0.31 -8.49
N ASP A 45 22.93 -0.70 -8.96
CA ASP A 45 23.40 -1.61 -10.02
C ASP A 45 23.05 -1.11 -11.42
N THR A 46 22.27 -0.03 -11.52
CA THR A 46 21.91 0.53 -12.83
C THR A 46 23.03 1.41 -13.40
N LYS A 47 23.19 1.43 -14.73
CA LYS A 47 24.11 2.34 -15.44
C LYS A 47 23.56 3.79 -15.53
N SER A 48 22.44 4.09 -14.89
CA SER A 48 21.81 5.39 -14.96
C SER A 48 22.65 6.49 -14.31
N ARG A 49 22.86 7.59 -15.03
CA ARG A 49 23.55 8.78 -14.51
C ARG A 49 22.77 9.49 -13.41
N PHE A 50 21.45 9.23 -13.28
CA PHE A 50 20.63 9.81 -12.20
C PHE A 50 21.11 9.43 -10.80
N LYS A 51 21.78 8.28 -10.63
CA LYS A 51 22.38 7.89 -9.35
C LYS A 51 23.46 8.86 -8.85
N LEU A 52 24.06 9.63 -9.76
CA LEU A 52 25.09 10.62 -9.43
C LEU A 52 24.50 11.96 -8.95
N CYS A 53 23.20 12.16 -9.11
CA CYS A 53 22.51 13.36 -8.62
C CYS A 53 22.24 13.24 -7.12
N PRO A 54 22.83 14.08 -6.24
CA PRO A 54 22.60 14.01 -4.80
C PRO A 54 21.14 14.23 -4.43
N ALA A 55 20.43 15.10 -5.13
CA ALA A 55 19.01 15.36 -4.90
C ALA A 55 18.15 14.11 -5.16
N ASN A 56 18.43 13.40 -6.28
CA ASN A 56 17.72 12.17 -6.60
C ASN A 56 18.05 11.05 -5.61
N THR A 57 19.31 10.90 -5.24
CA THR A 57 19.74 9.89 -4.26
C THR A 57 19.10 10.15 -2.89
N GLN A 58 19.04 11.41 -2.46
CA GLN A 58 18.39 11.78 -1.21
C GLN A 58 16.87 11.57 -1.28
N PHE A 59 16.24 11.88 -2.40
CA PHE A 59 14.81 11.67 -2.60
C PHE A 59 14.46 10.18 -2.52
N LEU A 60 15.21 9.30 -3.21
CA LEU A 60 14.93 7.85 -3.29
C LEU A 60 15.33 7.05 -2.04
N LYS A 61 16.01 7.67 -1.10
CA LYS A 61 16.61 7.00 0.06
C LYS A 61 15.64 6.12 0.85
N ASN A 62 14.41 6.58 1.02
CA ASN A 62 13.38 5.95 1.85
C ASN A 62 12.20 5.44 1.03
N PHE A 63 12.44 5.05 -0.21
CA PHE A 63 11.46 4.44 -1.09
C PHE A 63 11.64 2.93 -1.19
N TRP A 64 10.52 2.22 -1.18
CA TRP A 64 10.42 0.79 -1.47
C TRP A 64 9.41 0.54 -2.57
N MET A 65 9.76 -0.39 -3.44
CA MET A 65 8.93 -0.86 -4.54
C MET A 65 8.02 -1.99 -4.05
N ILE A 66 6.76 -1.88 -4.34
CA ILE A 66 5.75 -2.92 -4.11
C ILE A 66 5.40 -3.55 -5.46
N ARG A 67 5.53 -4.88 -5.52
CA ARG A 67 5.17 -5.65 -6.71
C ARG A 67 3.78 -6.24 -6.58
N SER A 68 3.09 -6.39 -7.70
CA SER A 68 1.82 -7.09 -7.72
C SER A 68 1.99 -8.58 -7.37
N PRO A 69 1.28 -9.10 -6.38
CA PRO A 69 1.30 -10.53 -6.06
C PRO A 69 0.46 -11.36 -7.04
N PHE A 70 -0.39 -10.72 -7.84
CA PHE A 70 -1.37 -11.39 -8.71
C PHE A 70 -1.36 -10.84 -10.13
N ASP A 71 -1.84 -11.69 -11.06
CA ASP A 71 -2.26 -11.26 -12.40
C ASP A 71 -3.70 -10.77 -12.35
N VAL A 72 -3.95 -9.56 -12.82
CA VAL A 72 -5.31 -8.99 -12.89
C VAL A 72 -5.50 -8.30 -14.24
N GLU A 73 -6.62 -8.61 -14.86
CA GLU A 73 -7.16 -7.85 -15.98
C GLU A 73 -8.54 -7.32 -15.58
N LEU A 74 -8.66 -5.99 -15.51
CA LEU A 74 -9.87 -5.28 -15.12
C LEU A 74 -10.44 -4.54 -16.31
N ASN A 75 -11.68 -4.85 -16.66
CA ASN A 75 -12.49 -4.14 -17.64
C ASN A 75 -13.60 -3.37 -16.93
N VAL A 76 -13.79 -2.11 -17.26
CA VAL A 76 -14.77 -1.21 -16.63
C VAL A 76 -15.68 -0.65 -17.72
N ASN A 77 -16.96 -0.59 -17.45
CA ASN A 77 -17.94 0.15 -18.26
C ASN A 77 -18.52 1.28 -17.39
N ARG A 78 -18.09 2.52 -17.65
CA ARG A 78 -18.52 3.70 -16.88
C ARG A 78 -20.00 3.97 -17.05
N LYS A 79 -20.52 3.85 -18.26
CA LYS A 79 -21.92 4.12 -18.60
C LYS A 79 -22.88 3.20 -17.83
N GLU A 80 -22.53 1.93 -17.73
CA GLU A 80 -23.34 0.93 -17.03
C GLU A 80 -22.96 0.81 -15.55
N LYS A 81 -21.92 1.50 -15.10
CA LYS A 81 -21.33 1.39 -13.75
C LYS A 81 -21.02 -0.06 -13.37
N THR A 82 -20.48 -0.82 -14.32
CA THR A 82 -20.12 -2.24 -14.14
C THR A 82 -18.63 -2.47 -14.34
N CYS A 83 -18.12 -3.54 -13.75
CA CYS A 83 -16.74 -3.97 -13.95
C CYS A 83 -16.65 -5.51 -14.00
N ARG A 84 -15.67 -6.01 -14.75
CA ARG A 84 -15.35 -7.43 -14.88
C ARG A 84 -13.86 -7.66 -14.71
N ILE A 85 -13.50 -8.77 -14.11
CA ILE A 85 -12.11 -9.19 -13.96
C ILE A 85 -11.92 -10.62 -14.50
N ASN A 86 -10.68 -10.96 -14.81
CA ASN A 86 -10.27 -12.32 -15.23
C ASN A 86 -10.09 -13.29 -14.04
N GLN A 87 -10.46 -12.88 -12.83
CA GLN A 87 -10.37 -13.65 -11.59
C GLN A 87 -11.76 -14.02 -11.05
N SER A 88 -11.82 -14.82 -9.99
CA SER A 88 -13.07 -15.20 -9.34
C SER A 88 -13.80 -13.99 -8.73
N GLN A 89 -15.13 -14.09 -8.60
CA GLN A 89 -15.93 -13.07 -7.91
C GLN A 89 -15.44 -12.84 -6.47
N ARG A 90 -14.95 -13.88 -5.84
CA ARG A 90 -14.36 -13.81 -4.52
C ARG A 90 -13.08 -12.97 -4.49
N PHE A 91 -12.17 -13.17 -5.46
CA PHE A 91 -10.99 -12.34 -5.62
C PHE A 91 -11.40 -10.87 -5.75
N PHE A 92 -12.40 -10.59 -6.60
CA PHE A 92 -12.95 -9.25 -6.77
C PHE A 92 -13.37 -8.64 -5.43
N ASN A 93 -14.23 -9.33 -4.70
CA ASN A 93 -14.76 -8.83 -3.42
C ASN A 93 -13.67 -8.63 -2.35
N THR A 94 -12.56 -9.37 -2.45
CA THR A 94 -11.45 -9.31 -1.48
C THR A 94 -10.46 -8.21 -1.81
N PHE A 95 -10.10 -8.05 -3.09
CA PHE A 95 -8.95 -7.25 -3.50
C PHE A 95 -9.29 -6.02 -4.34
N ILE A 96 -10.51 -5.92 -4.87
CA ILE A 96 -10.89 -4.83 -5.75
C ILE A 96 -11.96 -3.97 -5.07
N ASN A 97 -11.73 -2.68 -5.06
CA ASN A 97 -12.71 -1.72 -4.59
C ASN A 97 -13.00 -0.72 -5.70
N MET A 98 -14.26 -0.66 -6.13
CA MET A 98 -14.72 0.28 -7.15
C MET A 98 -15.56 1.38 -6.53
N ARG A 99 -15.30 2.62 -6.92
CA ARG A 99 -16.07 3.80 -6.54
C ARG A 99 -16.42 4.59 -7.77
N TRP A 100 -17.70 4.87 -7.92
CA TRP A 100 -18.22 5.70 -8.99
C TRP A 100 -18.43 7.10 -8.43
N HIS A 101 -17.68 8.07 -8.95
CA HIS A 101 -17.82 9.47 -8.54
C HIS A 101 -18.31 10.29 -9.72
N GLU A 102 -19.35 11.07 -9.45
CA GLU A 102 -19.83 12.11 -10.33
C GLU A 102 -19.20 13.43 -9.85
N PHE A 103 -18.26 13.96 -10.62
CA PHE A 103 -17.80 15.34 -10.51
C PHE A 103 -18.42 16.13 -11.63
N GLU A 104 -18.70 17.39 -11.42
CA GLU A 104 -19.53 18.33 -12.22
C GLU A 104 -19.62 18.08 -13.74
N ASP A 105 -18.55 17.56 -14.39
CA ASP A 105 -18.54 17.26 -15.82
C ASP A 105 -17.85 15.92 -16.17
N THR A 106 -17.52 15.06 -15.20
CA THR A 106 -16.79 13.82 -15.48
C THR A 106 -17.30 12.65 -14.63
N ASP A 107 -17.69 11.60 -15.30
CA ASP A 107 -17.91 10.29 -14.65
C ASP A 107 -16.56 9.62 -14.40
N LEU A 108 -16.08 9.63 -13.17
CA LEU A 108 -14.83 9.00 -12.79
C LEU A 108 -15.06 7.59 -12.26
N ALA A 109 -14.33 6.63 -12.82
CA ALA A 109 -14.21 5.31 -12.25
C ALA A 109 -12.93 5.23 -11.42
N LEU A 110 -13.06 5.35 -10.10
CA LEU A 110 -11.96 5.16 -9.17
C LEU A 110 -11.89 3.70 -8.75
N CYS A 111 -10.74 3.10 -8.93
CA CYS A 111 -10.48 1.73 -8.56
C CYS A 111 -9.33 1.67 -7.55
N SER A 112 -9.40 0.73 -6.63
CA SER A 112 -8.29 0.39 -5.75
C SER A 112 -8.03 -1.10 -5.79
N PHE A 113 -6.77 -1.49 -6.05
CA PHE A 113 -6.29 -2.85 -5.82
C PHE A 113 -5.71 -2.91 -4.40
N ASN A 114 -6.47 -3.52 -3.50
CA ASN A 114 -6.05 -3.72 -2.12
C ASN A 114 -5.37 -5.09 -1.99
N PHE A 115 -4.12 -5.17 -2.43
CA PHE A 115 -3.34 -6.41 -2.40
C PHE A 115 -2.75 -6.72 -1.02
N GLN A 116 -3.31 -6.14 0.02
CA GLN A 116 -3.10 -6.56 1.40
C GLN A 116 -1.67 -6.37 1.94
N TYR A 117 -0.87 -5.48 1.37
CA TYR A 117 0.39 -5.09 2.00
C TYR A 117 0.12 -4.18 3.20
N MET A 118 0.50 -4.60 4.38
CA MET A 118 0.37 -3.81 5.61
C MET A 118 1.73 -3.43 6.17
N PHE A 119 1.82 -2.19 6.66
CA PHE A 119 3.01 -1.66 7.31
C PHE A 119 2.68 -1.20 8.74
N VAL A 120 3.61 -1.44 9.65
CA VAL A 120 3.47 -1.14 11.08
C VAL A 120 4.74 -0.48 11.60
N ALA A 121 4.60 0.57 12.40
CA ALA A 121 5.72 1.24 13.04
C ALA A 121 5.50 1.35 14.54
N ASP A 122 6.58 1.26 15.33
CA ASP A 122 6.52 1.47 16.78
C ASP A 122 6.69 2.94 17.19
N GLU A 123 7.08 3.78 16.24
CA GLU A 123 7.21 5.23 16.38
C GLU A 123 6.28 5.96 15.40
N PRO A 124 5.96 7.24 15.61
CA PRO A 124 5.19 8.04 14.65
C PRO A 124 5.90 8.12 13.29
N VAL A 125 5.34 7.40 12.32
CA VAL A 125 5.80 7.32 10.94
C VAL A 125 4.62 7.47 10.00
N TRP A 126 4.79 8.24 8.95
CA TRP A 126 3.85 8.34 7.83
C TRP A 126 4.36 7.55 6.64
N ILE A 127 3.44 7.00 5.89
CA ILE A 127 3.68 6.40 4.59
C ILE A 127 3.07 7.30 3.51
N GLU A 128 3.85 7.60 2.49
CA GLU A 128 3.40 8.19 1.25
C GLU A 128 3.38 7.14 0.17
N VAL A 129 2.37 7.17 -0.68
CA VAL A 129 2.22 6.23 -1.80
C VAL A 129 2.38 6.99 -3.11
N TYR A 130 3.23 6.48 -3.99
CA TYR A 130 3.61 7.08 -5.26
C TYR A 130 3.46 6.10 -6.41
N PRO A 131 3.24 6.58 -7.64
CA PRO A 131 3.33 5.74 -8.82
C PRO A 131 4.72 5.12 -8.97
N ALA A 132 4.82 4.00 -9.69
CA ALA A 132 6.10 3.34 -9.96
C ALA A 132 6.90 4.10 -11.06
N PHE A 133 7.15 5.40 -10.88
CA PHE A 133 7.66 6.34 -11.88
C PHE A 133 8.99 5.95 -12.53
N LEU A 134 9.80 5.08 -11.92
CA LEU A 134 11.05 4.56 -12.52
C LEU A 134 10.84 3.28 -13.34
N HIS A 135 9.72 2.58 -13.17
CA HIS A 135 9.44 1.29 -13.81
C HIS A 135 8.24 1.34 -14.75
N GLY A 136 7.55 2.47 -14.79
CA GLY A 136 6.30 2.64 -15.52
C GLY A 136 5.09 2.12 -14.73
N GLU A 137 4.00 2.83 -14.87
CA GLU A 137 2.71 2.49 -14.27
C GLU A 137 1.97 1.46 -15.13
N PRO A 138 1.00 0.71 -14.57
CA PRO A 138 0.06 -0.03 -15.36
C PRO A 138 -0.61 0.90 -16.39
N LYS A 139 -0.67 0.43 -17.63
CA LYS A 139 -1.29 1.24 -18.72
C LYS A 139 -2.75 1.48 -18.40
N ASN A 140 -3.27 2.58 -18.89
CA ASN A 140 -4.66 2.99 -18.73
C ASN A 140 -5.04 3.37 -17.30
N THR A 141 -4.06 3.75 -16.47
CA THR A 141 -4.29 4.22 -15.10
C THR A 141 -3.70 5.60 -14.88
N ARG A 142 -4.33 6.38 -14.01
CA ARG A 142 -3.76 7.57 -13.36
C ARG A 142 -3.71 7.29 -11.88
N PHE A 143 -2.53 7.18 -11.33
CA PHE A 143 -2.33 6.87 -9.92
C PHE A 143 -2.83 7.98 -9.00
N ILE A 144 -3.43 7.61 -7.88
CA ILE A 144 -3.88 8.53 -6.85
C ILE A 144 -2.92 8.43 -5.67
N ASN A 145 -2.17 9.50 -5.44
CA ASN A 145 -1.24 9.59 -4.32
C ASN A 145 -2.00 9.66 -2.99
N GLY A 146 -1.39 9.11 -1.96
CA GLY A 146 -1.94 9.14 -0.62
C GLY A 146 -0.86 9.24 0.44
N THR A 147 -1.24 9.78 1.60
CA THR A 147 -0.38 9.84 2.79
C THR A 147 -1.19 9.46 4.01
N PHE A 148 -0.68 8.57 4.84
CA PHE A 148 -1.33 8.21 6.09
C PHE A 148 -0.35 7.76 7.17
N ASP A 149 -0.80 7.87 8.41
CA ASP A 149 -0.04 7.60 9.62
C ASP A 149 -0.14 6.10 9.97
N ILE A 150 0.91 5.33 9.68
CA ILE A 150 0.96 3.88 9.98
C ILE A 150 1.18 3.57 11.46
N TYR A 151 1.51 4.57 12.27
CA TYR A 151 1.56 4.41 13.72
C TYR A 151 0.16 4.35 14.33
N ASN A 152 -0.75 5.18 13.83
CA ASN A 152 -2.10 5.28 14.36
C ASN A 152 -3.13 4.50 13.56
N TRP A 153 -2.86 4.15 12.31
CA TRP A 153 -3.82 3.52 11.41
C TRP A 153 -3.26 2.25 10.78
N GLN A 154 -3.60 1.10 11.37
CA GLN A 154 -3.21 -0.23 10.90
C GLN A 154 -4.19 -0.71 9.83
N ARG A 155 -3.89 -0.41 8.59
CA ARG A 155 -4.63 -0.87 7.42
C ARG A 155 -3.69 -1.26 6.29
N PRO A 156 -4.13 -2.10 5.33
CA PRO A 156 -3.38 -2.33 4.10
C PRO A 156 -3.22 -1.05 3.28
N VAL A 157 -2.17 -1.03 2.48
CA VAL A 157 -1.91 0.02 1.50
C VAL A 157 -2.50 -0.39 0.16
N ASP A 158 -3.26 0.52 -0.44
CA ASP A 158 -3.95 0.29 -1.70
C ASP A 158 -3.18 0.92 -2.88
N PHE A 159 -3.20 0.24 -4.03
CA PHE A 159 -2.92 0.87 -5.30
C PHE A 159 -4.21 1.49 -5.83
N SER A 160 -4.39 2.78 -5.59
CA SER A 160 -5.60 3.52 -6.01
C SER A 160 -5.32 4.27 -7.30
N PHE A 161 -6.24 4.19 -8.24
CA PHE A 161 -6.11 4.83 -9.54
C PHE A 161 -7.46 5.19 -10.15
N GLU A 162 -7.42 6.17 -11.05
CA GLU A 162 -8.47 6.46 -11.99
C GLU A 162 -8.22 5.70 -13.28
N MET A 163 -9.23 5.07 -13.86
CA MET A 163 -9.16 4.49 -15.20
C MET A 163 -9.33 5.60 -16.25
N LEU A 164 -8.40 5.66 -17.22
CA LEU A 164 -8.38 6.73 -18.22
C LEU A 164 -9.33 6.45 -19.42
N ASP A 165 -9.39 5.20 -19.88
CA ASP A 165 -10.10 4.79 -21.09
C ASP A 165 -10.83 3.47 -20.80
N ASP A 166 -12.16 3.48 -20.79
CA ASP A 166 -13.00 2.32 -20.52
C ASP A 166 -13.14 1.35 -21.70
N THR A 167 -12.59 1.70 -22.87
CA THR A 167 -12.50 0.78 -24.01
C THR A 167 -11.30 -0.17 -23.92
N LYS A 168 -10.40 0.03 -22.94
CA LYS A 168 -9.18 -0.76 -22.76
C LYS A 168 -9.11 -1.32 -21.33
N PRO A 169 -8.66 -2.56 -21.16
CA PRO A 169 -8.46 -3.12 -19.84
C PRO A 169 -7.29 -2.45 -19.09
N VAL A 170 -7.36 -2.47 -17.77
CA VAL A 170 -6.20 -2.30 -16.90
C VAL A 170 -5.59 -3.67 -16.68
N ILE A 171 -4.35 -3.85 -17.11
CA ILE A 171 -3.63 -5.13 -16.99
C ILE A 171 -2.46 -4.95 -16.02
N VAL A 172 -2.46 -5.78 -14.99
CA VAL A 172 -1.37 -5.90 -14.02
C VAL A 172 -0.88 -7.33 -14.03
N LYS A 173 0.43 -7.52 -14.14
CA LYS A 173 1.06 -8.84 -14.12
C LYS A 173 1.72 -9.10 -12.76
N ARG A 174 1.65 -10.35 -12.29
CA ARG A 174 2.36 -10.79 -11.10
C ARG A 174 3.85 -10.47 -11.22
N GLY A 175 4.44 -9.90 -10.16
CA GLY A 175 5.83 -9.46 -10.13
C GLY A 175 6.08 -8.09 -10.79
N GLN A 176 5.11 -7.53 -11.50
CA GLN A 176 5.24 -6.17 -12.04
C GLN A 176 5.34 -5.15 -10.90
N PRO A 177 6.28 -4.17 -10.97
CA PRO A 177 6.25 -3.00 -10.09
C PRO A 177 4.90 -2.29 -10.20
N LEU A 178 4.24 -2.10 -9.05
CA LEU A 178 2.88 -1.56 -9.02
C LEU A 178 2.88 -0.13 -8.51
N PHE A 179 3.50 0.11 -7.37
CA PHE A 179 3.64 1.43 -6.76
C PHE A 179 4.85 1.48 -5.84
N TYR A 180 5.20 2.67 -5.40
CA TYR A 180 6.22 2.88 -4.39
C TYR A 180 5.61 3.36 -3.09
N VAL A 181 6.23 2.97 -1.99
CA VAL A 181 5.97 3.54 -0.67
C VAL A 181 7.21 4.26 -0.17
N ARG A 182 7.00 5.43 0.44
CA ARG A 182 8.03 6.21 1.10
C ARG A 182 7.68 6.39 2.55
N PHE A 183 8.63 6.13 3.44
CA PHE A 183 8.44 6.38 4.86
C PHE A 183 9.05 7.71 5.26
N ILE A 184 8.31 8.45 6.10
CA ILE A 184 8.69 9.77 6.62
C ILE A 184 8.45 9.80 8.12
N SER A 185 9.37 10.42 8.86
CA SER A 185 9.20 10.76 10.27
C SER A 185 9.47 12.25 10.49
N LYS A 186 9.25 12.72 11.70
CA LYS A 186 9.61 14.09 12.09
C LYS A 186 11.13 14.33 12.19
N LYS A 187 11.94 13.27 12.15
CA LYS A 187 13.39 13.35 12.24
C LYS A 187 13.99 13.51 10.84
N LEU A 188 14.65 14.61 10.57
CA LEU A 188 15.16 15.02 9.24
C LEU A 188 16.09 14.02 8.54
N ASN A 189 16.75 13.13 9.28
CA ASN A 189 17.76 12.21 8.76
C ASN A 189 17.47 10.74 9.11
N ASP A 190 16.22 10.38 9.33
CA ASP A 190 15.86 8.99 9.58
C ASP A 190 16.17 8.11 8.37
N ASP A 191 16.82 7.00 8.64
CA ASP A 191 16.87 5.85 7.75
C ASP A 191 15.86 4.82 8.23
N PHE A 192 15.18 4.21 7.28
CA PHE A 192 14.22 3.16 7.57
C PHE A 192 14.76 1.81 7.11
N LYS A 193 14.40 0.77 7.86
CA LYS A 193 14.62 -0.63 7.50
C LYS A 193 13.27 -1.34 7.51
N LEU A 194 12.98 -2.12 6.49
CA LEU A 194 11.83 -3.03 6.51
C LEU A 194 12.23 -4.37 7.11
N GLN A 195 11.32 -4.92 7.88
CA GLN A 195 11.41 -6.25 8.45
C GLN A 195 10.05 -6.93 8.28
N GLU A 196 10.06 -8.14 7.79
CA GLU A 196 8.87 -8.97 7.77
C GLU A 196 8.47 -9.34 9.20
N ILE A 197 7.19 -9.23 9.51
CA ILE A 197 6.65 -9.54 10.84
C ILE A 197 5.49 -10.52 10.71
N GLU A 198 5.32 -11.32 11.75
CA GLU A 198 4.16 -12.20 11.88
C GLU A 198 2.99 -11.48 12.55
N TRP A 199 1.79 -11.98 12.29
CA TRP A 199 0.59 -11.53 12.99
C TRP A 199 0.61 -12.01 14.43
N THR A 200 0.59 -11.07 15.38
CA THR A 200 0.39 -11.32 16.79
C THR A 200 -1.06 -11.01 17.19
N ASP A 201 -1.51 -11.57 18.32
CA ASP A 201 -2.84 -11.27 18.88
C ASP A 201 -3.02 -9.78 19.17
N GLU A 202 -1.94 -9.12 19.60
CA GLU A 202 -1.95 -7.67 19.85
C GLU A 202 -2.18 -6.88 18.57
N LEU A 203 -1.47 -7.25 17.48
CA LEU A 203 -1.61 -6.62 16.17
C LEU A 203 -3.02 -6.87 15.59
N LEU A 204 -3.55 -8.09 15.73
CA LEU A 204 -4.91 -8.42 15.33
C LEU A 204 -5.97 -7.59 16.09
N LYS A 205 -5.82 -7.49 17.41
CA LYS A 205 -6.74 -6.68 18.24
C LYS A 205 -6.70 -5.20 17.85
N LEU A 206 -5.50 -4.67 17.60
CA LEU A 206 -5.32 -3.28 17.18
C LEU A 206 -5.92 -3.02 15.80
N ASN A 207 -5.67 -3.89 14.84
CA ASN A 207 -6.22 -3.80 13.50
C ASN A 207 -7.77 -3.86 13.51
N LYS A 208 -8.36 -4.80 14.24
CA LYS A 208 -9.82 -4.88 14.40
C LYS A 208 -10.44 -3.59 14.96
N ARG A 209 -9.72 -2.88 15.81
CA ARG A 209 -10.17 -1.57 16.33
C ARG A 209 -10.09 -0.46 15.27
N CYS A 210 -9.19 -0.58 14.32
CA CYS A 210 -9.05 0.41 13.24
C CYS A 210 -10.08 0.24 12.11
N GLN A 211 -10.58 -0.98 11.87
CA GLN A 211 -11.49 -1.28 10.76
C GLN A 211 -12.84 -0.53 10.80
N PRO A 212 -13.59 -0.51 11.92
CA PRO A 212 -14.91 0.15 11.94
C PRO A 212 -14.84 1.66 11.73
N GLN A 213 -13.69 2.24 11.97
CA GLN A 213 -13.48 3.69 11.97
C GLN A 213 -13.40 4.28 10.57
N THR A 214 -13.19 3.44 9.55
CA THR A 214 -13.15 3.87 8.15
C THR A 214 -14.54 4.17 7.58
N TRP A 215 -15.62 3.76 8.26
CA TRP A 215 -17.00 3.88 7.80
C TRP A 215 -17.74 5.09 8.36
N VAL A 216 -17.15 5.80 9.32
CA VAL A 216 -17.79 6.94 9.99
C VAL A 216 -17.21 8.24 9.43
N GLU A 217 -17.96 8.86 8.53
CA GLU A 217 -17.58 10.12 7.91
C GLU A 217 -17.33 11.24 8.95
N GLY A 218 -16.24 11.96 8.79
CA GLY A 218 -15.85 13.10 9.66
C GLY A 218 -15.36 12.74 11.07
N LEU A 219 -15.51 11.49 11.52
CA LEU A 219 -15.10 11.04 12.85
C LEU A 219 -13.88 10.11 12.86
N SER A 220 -13.47 9.61 11.70
CA SER A 220 -12.42 8.58 11.55
C SER A 220 -11.15 8.89 12.33
N TRP A 221 -10.62 10.11 12.23
CA TRP A 221 -9.38 10.50 12.93
C TRP A 221 -9.53 10.54 14.45
N LYS A 222 -10.66 11.00 14.96
CA LYS A 222 -10.92 11.04 16.42
C LYS A 222 -11.06 9.64 16.97
N LEU A 223 -11.75 8.76 16.25
CA LEU A 223 -11.94 7.37 16.64
C LEU A 223 -10.64 6.57 16.58
N MET A 224 -9.81 6.77 15.54
CA MET A 224 -8.48 6.16 15.45
C MET A 224 -7.59 6.56 16.63
N LYS A 225 -7.52 7.85 16.96
CA LYS A 225 -6.77 8.34 18.13
C LYS A 225 -7.29 7.75 19.43
N ALA A 226 -8.60 7.60 19.59
CA ALA A 226 -9.20 6.97 20.76
C ALA A 226 -8.89 5.47 20.81
N GLY A 227 -8.95 4.76 19.69
CA GLY A 227 -8.62 3.32 19.60
C GLY A 227 -7.16 3.02 19.93
N ASN A 228 -6.25 3.96 19.67
CA ASN A 228 -4.82 3.82 19.93
C ASN A 228 -4.38 4.16 21.37
N ARG A 229 -5.28 4.59 22.27
CA ARG A 229 -4.93 4.87 23.68
C ARG A 229 -4.30 3.67 24.40
N HIS A 230 -4.64 2.46 23.99
CA HIS A 230 -4.11 1.20 24.53
C HIS A 230 -3.21 0.45 23.55
N ARG A 231 -2.61 1.19 22.59
CA ARG A 231 -1.67 0.61 21.64
C ARG A 231 -0.44 0.06 22.36
N PRO A 232 -0.03 -1.19 22.11
CA PRO A 232 1.23 -1.72 22.63
C PRO A 232 2.41 -0.84 22.18
N LYS A 233 3.39 -0.65 23.06
CA LYS A 233 4.58 0.16 22.77
C LYS A 233 5.46 -0.48 21.68
N LYS A 234 5.41 -1.81 21.57
CA LYS A 234 6.24 -2.57 20.63
C LYS A 234 5.40 -3.60 19.89
N LEU A 235 5.26 -3.42 18.60
CA LEU A 235 4.56 -4.32 17.66
C LEU A 235 5.54 -4.96 16.67
N VAL A 236 6.61 -4.27 16.33
CA VAL A 236 7.67 -4.77 15.46
C VAL A 236 8.64 -5.56 16.34
N LYS A 237 8.58 -6.90 16.21
CA LYS A 237 9.43 -7.84 16.96
C LYS A 237 10.33 -8.60 16.00
#